data_53c9da6b5eb678d9ae6bc2d2892f125f
#
_entry.id   53c9da6b5eb678d9ae6bc2d2892f125f
#
_cell.length_a   1.000
_cell.length_b   1.000
_cell.length_c   1.000
_cell.angle_alpha   90.00
_cell.angle_beta   90.00
_cell.angle_gamma   90.00
#
_symmetry.space_group_name_H-M   'P 1'
#
loop_
_entity.id
_entity.type
_entity.pdbx_description
1 polymer ?
#
loop_
_entity_poly.entity_id
_entity_poly.type
_entity_poly.pdbx_seq_one_letter_code
_entity_poly.pdbx_strand_id
1 'polypeptide(L)'
;MGRIRNFDRDAVLESAVDVFWERGYDGAGMQEICRVTGLNPGSVYAAFGDKHGLFIEALKSYMTSMSRETIARLNSNPSGRAGIADYYAALIVAMLGGKRRWGCLVTNSIVEFAMNDPQISEAFQLHLARLETALSGAIER
;
A
#
# COMPACT_ATOMS: atom_id res chain seq x y z
N MET A 1 -2.93 -27.49 -20.53
CA MET A 1 -2.10 -26.62 -19.68
C MET A 1 -2.27 -25.18 -20.15
N GLY A 2 -2.90 -24.38 -19.33
CA GLY A 2 -3.05 -22.95 -19.61
C GLY A 2 -1.68 -22.28 -19.65
N ARG A 3 -1.36 -21.62 -20.75
CA ARG A 3 -0.18 -20.77 -20.93
C ARG A 3 -0.20 -19.74 -19.80
N ILE A 4 0.78 -19.80 -18.89
CA ILE A 4 1.00 -18.75 -17.89
C ILE A 4 1.18 -17.46 -18.70
N ARG A 5 0.17 -16.60 -18.70
CA ARG A 5 0.30 -15.28 -19.31
C ARG A 5 1.36 -14.55 -18.50
N ASN A 6 2.46 -14.22 -19.15
CA ASN A 6 3.48 -13.37 -18.58
C ASN A 6 2.83 -11.98 -18.42
N PHE A 7 2.42 -11.65 -17.21
CA PHE A 7 1.87 -10.33 -16.87
C PHE A 7 2.85 -9.57 -15.98
N ASP A 8 2.82 -8.28 -16.07
CA ASP A 8 3.58 -7.42 -15.17
C ASP A 8 2.94 -7.46 -13.76
N ARG A 9 3.62 -8.16 -12.85
CA ARG A 9 3.12 -8.36 -11.47
C ARG A 9 2.99 -7.03 -10.72
N ASP A 10 3.93 -6.10 -10.91
CA ASP A 10 3.91 -4.80 -10.24
C ASP A 10 2.74 -3.95 -10.73
N ALA A 11 2.47 -3.92 -12.04
CA ALA A 11 1.32 -3.22 -12.60
C ALA A 11 -0.03 -3.81 -12.10
N VAL A 12 -0.10 -5.13 -11.96
CA VAL A 12 -1.28 -5.81 -11.36
C VAL A 12 -1.47 -5.40 -9.91
N LEU A 13 -0.39 -5.39 -9.12
CA LEU A 13 -0.46 -4.99 -7.71
C LEU A 13 -0.85 -3.51 -7.56
N GLU A 14 -0.34 -2.61 -8.38
CA GLU A 14 -0.75 -1.19 -8.38
C GLU A 14 -2.25 -1.04 -8.66
N SER A 15 -2.76 -1.74 -9.67
CA SER A 15 -4.20 -1.71 -10.00
C SER A 15 -5.05 -2.29 -8.88
N ALA A 16 -4.60 -3.36 -8.24
CA ALA A 16 -5.27 -3.96 -7.09
C ALA A 16 -5.26 -3.03 -5.87
N VAL A 17 -4.15 -2.36 -5.59
CA VAL A 17 -4.05 -1.34 -4.53
C VAL A 17 -5.14 -0.28 -4.69
N ASP A 18 -5.33 0.25 -5.89
CA ASP A 18 -6.33 1.30 -6.16
C ASP A 18 -7.75 0.84 -5.80
N VAL A 19 -8.12 -0.38 -6.18
CA VAL A 19 -9.45 -0.92 -5.89
C VAL A 19 -9.66 -1.16 -4.40
N PHE A 20 -8.68 -1.80 -3.74
CA PHE A 20 -8.76 -2.04 -2.31
C PHE A 20 -8.74 -0.75 -1.49
N TRP A 21 -8.02 0.25 -1.95
CA TRP A 21 -7.95 1.55 -1.27
C TRP A 21 -9.27 2.31 -1.36
N GLU A 22 -9.90 2.31 -2.54
CA GLU A 22 -11.17 3.00 -2.77
C GLU A 22 -12.34 2.30 -2.09
N ARG A 23 -12.39 0.96 -2.15
CA ARG A 23 -13.57 0.15 -1.79
C ARG A 23 -13.44 -0.68 -0.52
N GLY A 24 -12.25 -0.76 0.06
CA GLY A 24 -11.93 -1.72 1.12
C GLY A 24 -11.83 -3.15 0.60
N TYR A 25 -11.51 -4.08 1.47
CA TYR A 25 -11.37 -5.49 1.10
C TYR A 25 -12.70 -6.13 0.71
N ASP A 26 -13.73 -5.97 1.53
CA ASP A 26 -15.05 -6.57 1.29
C ASP A 26 -15.75 -5.93 0.08
N GLY A 27 -15.59 -4.63 -0.12
CA GLY A 27 -16.17 -3.91 -1.25
C GLY A 27 -15.46 -4.16 -2.59
N ALA A 28 -14.24 -4.66 -2.58
CA ALA A 28 -13.48 -5.00 -3.80
C ALA A 28 -13.88 -6.37 -4.33
N GLY A 29 -14.88 -6.43 -5.21
CA GLY A 29 -15.32 -7.68 -5.83
C GLY A 29 -14.33 -8.22 -6.85
N MET A 30 -14.28 -9.57 -7.00
CA MET A 30 -13.39 -10.23 -7.97
C MET A 30 -13.62 -9.77 -9.41
N GLN A 31 -14.85 -9.46 -9.79
CA GLN A 31 -15.16 -8.96 -11.11
C GLN A 31 -14.47 -7.61 -11.39
N GLU A 32 -14.51 -6.70 -10.43
CA GLU A 32 -13.83 -5.40 -10.52
C GLU A 32 -12.31 -5.57 -10.54
N ILE A 33 -11.78 -6.40 -9.66
CA ILE A 33 -10.35 -6.72 -9.62
C ILE A 33 -9.87 -7.27 -10.97
N CYS A 34 -10.59 -8.22 -11.55
CA CYS A 34 -10.25 -8.77 -12.87
C CYS A 34 -10.33 -7.70 -13.97
N ARG A 35 -11.31 -6.81 -13.91
CA ARG A 35 -11.46 -5.74 -14.88
C ARG A 35 -10.27 -4.77 -14.86
N VAL A 36 -9.83 -4.33 -13.69
CA VAL A 36 -8.76 -3.33 -13.57
C VAL A 36 -7.37 -3.93 -13.75
N THR A 37 -7.16 -5.19 -13.35
CA THR A 37 -5.87 -5.87 -13.51
C THR A 37 -5.67 -6.48 -14.89
N GLY A 38 -6.75 -6.65 -15.67
CA GLY A 38 -6.72 -7.35 -16.95
C GLY A 38 -6.55 -8.87 -16.81
N LEU A 39 -6.65 -9.42 -15.61
CA LEU A 39 -6.55 -10.85 -15.33
C LEU A 39 -7.95 -11.48 -15.26
N ASN A 40 -8.03 -12.76 -15.61
CA ASN A 40 -9.21 -13.56 -15.30
C ASN A 40 -9.08 -14.16 -13.89
N PRO A 41 -10.19 -14.65 -13.29
CA PRO A 41 -10.16 -15.24 -11.95
C PRO A 41 -9.14 -16.38 -11.80
N GLY A 42 -9.02 -17.26 -12.80
CA GLY A 42 -8.05 -18.36 -12.79
C GLY A 42 -6.61 -17.88 -12.72
N SER A 43 -6.28 -16.78 -13.42
CA SER A 43 -4.94 -16.16 -13.36
C SER A 43 -4.66 -15.53 -12.00
N VAL A 44 -5.67 -14.91 -11.38
CA VAL A 44 -5.54 -14.36 -10.01
C VAL A 44 -5.28 -15.48 -9.01
N TYR A 45 -6.06 -16.55 -9.05
CA TYR A 45 -5.88 -17.71 -8.17
C TYR A 45 -4.53 -18.40 -8.39
N ALA A 46 -4.08 -18.54 -9.64
CA ALA A 46 -2.79 -19.15 -9.94
C ALA A 46 -1.61 -18.31 -9.44
N ALA A 47 -1.70 -16.96 -9.51
CA ALA A 47 -0.62 -16.07 -9.17
C ALA A 47 -0.57 -15.69 -7.68
N PHE A 48 -1.72 -15.60 -7.02
CA PHE A 48 -1.86 -15.04 -5.67
C PHE A 48 -2.57 -15.97 -4.68
N GLY A 49 -3.07 -17.11 -5.13
CA GLY A 49 -3.81 -18.09 -4.34
C GLY A 49 -5.30 -17.76 -4.23
N ASP A 50 -5.63 -16.60 -3.72
CA ASP A 50 -7.01 -16.10 -3.60
C ASP A 50 -7.05 -14.57 -3.53
N LYS A 51 -8.23 -14.01 -3.32
CA LYS A 51 -8.41 -12.55 -3.12
C LYS A 51 -7.59 -12.03 -1.93
N HIS A 52 -7.54 -12.81 -0.85
CA HIS A 52 -6.77 -12.45 0.34
C HIS A 52 -5.26 -12.42 0.04
N GLY A 53 -4.73 -13.41 -0.67
CA GLY A 53 -3.34 -13.43 -1.11
C GLY A 53 -2.98 -12.23 -1.99
N LEU A 54 -3.84 -11.88 -2.94
CA LEU A 54 -3.68 -10.67 -3.74
C LEU A 54 -3.69 -9.41 -2.87
N PHE A 55 -4.61 -9.32 -1.92
CA PHE A 55 -4.71 -8.18 -1.01
C PHE A 55 -3.45 -8.02 -0.15
N ILE A 56 -2.93 -9.08 0.44
CA ILE A 56 -1.70 -9.04 1.24
C ILE A 56 -0.51 -8.58 0.40
N GLU A 57 -0.36 -9.08 -0.82
CA GLU A 57 0.74 -8.64 -1.69
C GLU A 57 0.57 -7.18 -2.14
N ALA A 58 -0.65 -6.76 -2.45
CA ALA A 58 -0.95 -5.36 -2.77
C ALA A 58 -0.65 -4.43 -1.59
N LEU A 59 -1.04 -4.82 -0.37
CA LEU A 59 -0.76 -4.07 0.85
C LEU A 59 0.74 -3.94 1.11
N LYS A 60 1.51 -5.02 0.94
CA LYS A 60 2.98 -5.01 1.09
C LYS A 60 3.64 -4.13 0.03
N SER A 61 3.18 -4.18 -1.21
CA SER A 61 3.67 -3.32 -2.30
C SER A 61 3.41 -1.83 -1.99
N TYR A 62 2.21 -1.50 -1.56
CA TYR A 62 1.85 -0.15 -1.12
C TYR A 62 2.74 0.34 0.02
N MET A 63 2.94 -0.47 1.06
CA MET A 63 3.79 -0.09 2.19
C MET A 63 5.26 0.13 1.80
N THR A 64 5.79 -0.70 0.90
CA THR A 64 7.17 -0.56 0.40
C THR A 64 7.34 0.75 -0.36
N SER A 65 6.40 1.08 -1.24
CA SER A 65 6.39 2.34 -1.99
C SER A 65 6.27 3.54 -1.05
N MET A 66 5.35 3.49 -0.09
CA MET A 66 5.13 4.53 0.91
C MET A 66 6.34 4.77 1.80
N SER A 67 6.95 3.69 2.31
CA SER A 67 8.16 3.82 3.15
C SER A 67 9.30 4.45 2.38
N ARG A 68 9.51 4.04 1.12
CA ARG A 68 10.56 4.61 0.26
C ARG A 68 10.34 6.11 0.04
N GLU A 69 9.13 6.52 -0.29
CA GLU A 69 8.79 7.92 -0.52
C GLU A 69 8.96 8.76 0.76
N THR A 70 8.47 8.25 1.90
CA THR A 70 8.60 8.91 3.21
C THR A 70 10.07 9.10 3.60
N ILE A 71 10.88 8.05 3.50
CA ILE A 71 12.30 8.11 3.83
C ILE A 71 13.03 9.09 2.90
N ALA A 72 12.74 9.06 1.60
CA ALA A 72 13.33 10.00 0.65
C ALA A 72 13.01 11.46 1.00
N ARG A 73 11.76 11.76 1.35
CA ARG A 73 11.36 13.13 1.73
C ARG A 73 11.98 13.56 3.04
N LEU A 74 11.98 12.72 4.07
CA LEU A 74 12.59 13.03 5.35
C LEU A 74 14.10 13.26 5.23
N ASN A 75 14.75 12.60 4.29
CA ASN A 75 16.20 12.72 4.04
C ASN A 75 16.56 13.76 2.95
N SER A 76 15.59 14.38 2.31
CA SER A 76 15.83 15.35 1.22
C SER A 76 16.49 16.63 1.68
N ASN A 77 16.45 16.93 2.98
CA ASN A 77 16.98 18.15 3.56
C ASN A 77 17.99 17.81 4.67
N PRO A 78 19.17 18.50 4.73
CA PRO A 78 20.12 18.32 5.84
C PRO A 78 19.53 18.64 7.20
N SER A 79 18.60 19.60 7.28
CA SER A 79 17.84 19.90 8.48
C SER A 79 16.69 18.93 8.64
N GLY A 80 16.70 18.13 9.69
CA GLY A 80 15.61 17.20 10.00
C GLY A 80 14.27 17.90 10.18
N ARG A 81 14.26 19.10 10.79
CA ARG A 81 13.05 19.95 10.90
C ARG A 81 12.46 20.30 9.54
N ALA A 82 13.30 20.69 8.58
CA ALA A 82 12.84 21.02 7.23
C ALA A 82 12.36 19.76 6.51
N GLY A 83 13.05 18.63 6.64
CA GLY A 83 12.62 17.34 6.07
C GLY A 83 11.25 16.88 6.59
N ILE A 84 11.00 17.05 7.89
CA ILE A 84 9.69 16.77 8.50
C ILE A 84 8.61 17.71 7.95
N ALA A 85 8.89 19.01 7.84
CA ALA A 85 7.95 19.97 7.26
C ALA A 85 7.62 19.64 5.81
N ASP A 86 8.61 19.30 4.99
CA ASP A 86 8.43 18.88 3.59
C ASP A 86 7.60 17.60 3.46
N TYR A 87 7.83 16.64 4.36
CA TYR A 87 7.03 15.41 4.41
C TYR A 87 5.55 15.71 4.67
N TYR A 88 5.22 16.48 5.70
CA TYR A 88 3.85 16.81 6.03
C TYR A 88 3.18 17.71 4.98
N ALA A 89 3.90 18.65 4.40
CA ALA A 89 3.38 19.48 3.30
C ALA A 89 2.98 18.61 2.09
N ALA A 90 3.83 17.66 1.71
CA ALA A 90 3.53 16.73 0.63
C ALA A 90 2.35 15.80 0.95
N LEU A 91 2.23 15.35 2.21
CA LEU A 91 1.11 14.54 2.67
C LEU A 91 -0.21 15.30 2.55
N ILE A 92 -0.25 16.56 2.98
CA ILE A 92 -1.44 17.42 2.88
C ILE A 92 -1.87 17.59 1.40
N VAL A 93 -0.91 17.91 0.51
CA VAL A 93 -1.18 18.05 -0.92
C VAL A 93 -1.75 16.73 -1.51
N ALA A 94 -1.17 15.59 -1.15
CA ALA A 94 -1.64 14.29 -1.60
C ALA A 94 -3.06 13.96 -1.11
N MET A 95 -3.42 14.38 0.12
CA MET A 95 -4.75 14.18 0.68
C MET A 95 -5.80 15.09 0.01
N LEU A 96 -5.42 16.30 -0.39
CA LEU A 96 -6.34 17.25 -1.00
C LEU A 96 -6.65 16.96 -2.47
N GLY A 97 -5.73 16.37 -3.22
CA GLY A 97 -5.86 16.25 -4.66
C GLY A 97 -5.61 14.88 -5.27
N GLY A 98 -5.24 13.87 -4.48
CA GLY A 98 -4.79 12.59 -5.00
C GLY A 98 -5.57 11.37 -4.49
N LYS A 99 -5.03 10.19 -4.76
CA LYS A 99 -5.55 8.90 -4.29
C LYS A 99 -5.61 8.81 -2.76
N ARG A 100 -4.79 9.57 -2.05
CA ARG A 100 -4.79 9.63 -0.58
C ARG A 100 -6.02 10.29 0.05
N ARG A 101 -6.95 10.79 -0.75
CA ARG A 101 -8.28 11.21 -0.27
C ARG A 101 -9.04 10.09 0.44
N TRP A 102 -8.68 8.82 0.17
CA TRP A 102 -9.24 7.64 0.82
C TRP A 102 -8.54 7.29 2.15
N GLY A 103 -7.63 8.13 2.63
CA GLY A 103 -6.86 7.91 3.85
C GLY A 103 -5.62 7.07 3.63
N CYS A 104 -5.20 6.33 4.66
CA CYS A 104 -4.09 5.42 4.60
C CYS A 104 -4.60 3.98 4.41
N LEU A 105 -4.20 3.31 3.34
CA LEU A 105 -4.63 1.94 3.08
C LEU A 105 -4.29 0.99 4.25
N VAL A 106 -3.11 1.15 4.86
CA VAL A 106 -2.69 0.31 5.99
C VAL A 106 -3.61 0.51 7.19
N THR A 107 -3.89 1.77 7.54
CA THR A 107 -4.80 2.10 8.66
C THR A 107 -6.22 1.61 8.38
N ASN A 108 -6.72 1.82 7.17
CA ASN A 108 -8.05 1.35 6.77
C ASN A 108 -8.13 -0.19 6.86
N SER A 109 -7.08 -0.89 6.44
CA SER A 109 -7.01 -2.35 6.52
C SER A 109 -7.03 -2.85 7.97
N ILE A 110 -6.29 -2.21 8.88
CA ILE A 110 -6.31 -2.56 10.30
C ILE A 110 -7.70 -2.37 10.91
N VAL A 111 -8.38 -1.29 10.56
CA VAL A 111 -9.75 -1.03 11.03
C VAL A 111 -10.73 -2.08 10.49
N GLU A 112 -10.65 -2.41 9.20
CA GLU A 112 -11.54 -3.37 8.54
C GLU A 112 -11.36 -4.79 9.09
N PHE A 113 -10.12 -5.23 9.30
CA PHE A 113 -9.81 -6.56 9.84
C PHE A 113 -9.77 -6.62 11.37
N ALA A 114 -9.91 -5.49 12.06
CA ALA A 114 -9.89 -5.38 13.53
C ALA A 114 -8.71 -6.12 14.19
N MET A 115 -7.53 -6.12 13.56
CA MET A 115 -6.31 -6.80 14.02
C MET A 115 -6.43 -8.34 14.11
N ASN A 116 -7.50 -8.93 13.57
CA ASN A 116 -7.71 -10.38 13.63
C ASN A 116 -6.93 -11.16 12.57
N ASP A 117 -6.36 -10.48 11.59
CA ASP A 117 -5.51 -11.09 10.56
C ASP A 117 -4.04 -10.94 10.93
N PRO A 118 -3.32 -12.06 11.22
CA PRO A 118 -1.91 -11.98 11.62
C PRO A 118 -1.00 -11.39 10.54
N GLN A 119 -1.28 -11.63 9.26
CA GLN A 119 -0.46 -11.10 8.16
C GLN A 119 -0.62 -9.59 8.03
N ILE A 120 -1.82 -9.07 8.21
CA ILE A 120 -2.10 -7.62 8.20
C ILE A 120 -1.47 -6.96 9.43
N SER A 121 -1.62 -7.58 10.61
CA SER A 121 -0.99 -7.10 11.84
C SER A 121 0.54 -7.00 11.72
N GLU A 122 1.18 -8.05 11.21
CA GLU A 122 2.64 -8.06 11.00
C GLU A 122 3.08 -6.97 10.01
N ALA A 123 2.37 -6.86 8.90
CA ALA A 123 2.63 -5.84 7.90
C ALA A 123 2.50 -4.42 8.46
N PHE A 124 1.48 -4.19 9.30
CA PHE A 124 1.28 -2.91 9.98
C PHE A 124 2.40 -2.58 10.96
N GLN A 125 2.80 -3.54 11.81
CA GLN A 125 3.91 -3.36 12.75
C GLN A 125 5.22 -3.00 12.03
N LEU A 126 5.51 -3.69 10.93
CA LEU A 126 6.69 -3.40 10.12
C LEU A 126 6.63 -2.00 9.49
N HIS A 127 5.47 -1.58 9.02
CA HIS A 127 5.27 -0.24 8.45
C HIS A 127 5.46 0.85 9.51
N LEU A 128 4.89 0.67 10.71
CA LEU A 128 5.06 1.60 11.82
C LEU A 128 6.54 1.70 12.24
N ALA A 129 7.24 0.58 12.39
CA ALA A 129 8.65 0.57 12.77
C ALA A 129 9.53 1.34 11.76
N ARG A 130 9.26 1.20 10.47
CA ARG A 130 9.97 1.95 9.41
C ARG A 130 9.71 3.45 9.49
N LEU A 131 8.46 3.84 9.72
CA LEU A 131 8.06 5.24 9.84
C LEU A 131 8.67 5.87 11.10
N GLU A 132 8.60 5.17 12.23
CA GLU A 132 9.21 5.58 13.49
C GLU A 132 10.73 5.80 13.34
N THR A 133 11.43 4.84 12.76
CA THR A 133 12.89 4.95 12.52
C THR A 133 13.21 6.17 11.64
N ALA A 134 12.45 6.39 10.58
CA ALA A 134 12.69 7.51 9.67
C ALA A 134 12.43 8.89 10.34
N LEU A 135 11.35 9.00 11.13
CA LEU A 135 11.02 10.22 11.86
C LEU A 135 12.02 10.49 12.99
N SER A 136 12.39 9.47 13.78
CA SER A 136 13.39 9.60 14.84
C SER A 136 14.72 10.07 14.26
N GLY A 137 15.20 9.48 13.18
CA GLY A 137 16.43 9.91 12.52
C GLY A 137 16.35 11.35 11.95
N ALA A 138 15.17 11.81 11.56
CA ALA A 138 14.98 13.20 11.16
C ALA A 138 15.01 14.16 12.37
N ILE A 139 14.44 13.76 13.52
CA ILE A 139 14.43 14.56 14.74
C ILE A 139 15.85 14.73 15.32
N GLU A 140 16.70 13.72 15.19
CA GLU A 140 18.09 13.73 15.68
C GLU A 140 19.04 14.58 14.82
N ARG A 141 18.66 14.99 13.62
CA ARG A 141 19.41 15.92 12.73
C ARG A 141 19.01 17.37 12.95
#